data_b35f520d70ded14fabe4384aba049cdb
#
_entry.id   b35f520d70ded14fabe4384aba049cdb
#
_cell.length_a   1.000
_cell.length_b   1.000
_cell.length_c   1.000
_cell.angle_alpha   90.00
_cell.angle_beta   90.00
_cell.angle_gamma   90.00
#
_symmetry.space_group_name_H-M   'P 1'
#
loop_
_entity.id
_entity.type
_entity.pdbx_description
1 polymer ?
#
loop_
_entity_poly.entity_id
_entity_poly.type
_entity_poly.pdbx_seq_one_letter_code
_entity_poly.pdbx_strand_id
1 'polypeptide(L)'
;NTLRRPPLLWDNLHANDYDGQRFYCGPYSGRPLELRSEIQGILHNPNNEALLNFVPWKTLSDFIHAKATWNPRESYLNAMNDWHASFESAGSPIDLEDLVLLGDCFYLPEEEGSEAAQLFRNAEQWLKAPLNKKQVFYRPFQEPATRLRNICAEIVNLENRHLFSALHRKTWDLREEMELLLTFAKQMKSDPTSQLRSDYHLPGTYRGGMVSKLRGLIEQRSDGSFIPVT
;
A
#
# COMPACT_ATOMS: atom_id res chain seq x y z
N ASN A 1 -8.92 -29.63 25.86
CA ASN A 1 -8.00 -29.91 24.74
C ASN A 1 -8.69 -30.80 23.71
N THR A 2 -9.22 -30.21 22.67
CA THR A 2 -9.88 -30.93 21.57
C THR A 2 -8.83 -31.62 20.68
N LEU A 3 -7.68 -30.96 20.47
CA LEU A 3 -6.55 -31.52 19.72
C LEU A 3 -5.61 -32.28 20.69
N ARG A 4 -5.28 -33.52 20.37
CA ARG A 4 -4.36 -34.36 21.20
C ARG A 4 -2.89 -34.13 20.88
N ARG A 5 -2.56 -33.23 19.95
CA ARG A 5 -1.21 -32.85 19.52
C ARG A 5 -1.21 -31.39 19.08
N PRO A 6 -0.07 -30.67 19.13
CA PRO A 6 0.04 -29.34 18.58
C PRO A 6 -0.32 -29.34 17.07
N PRO A 7 -1.16 -28.40 16.60
CA PRO A 7 -1.51 -28.30 15.18
C PRO A 7 -0.38 -27.71 14.36
N LEU A 8 -0.34 -28.02 13.07
CA LEU A 8 0.35 -27.25 12.07
C LEU A 8 -0.60 -26.16 11.57
N LEU A 9 -0.18 -24.91 11.66
CA LEU A 9 -1.02 -23.77 11.28
C LEU A 9 -0.79 -23.43 9.80
N TRP A 10 -1.86 -23.43 9.01
CA TRP A 10 -1.87 -22.83 7.66
C TRP A 10 -2.24 -21.36 7.79
N ASP A 11 -1.30 -20.44 7.48
CA ASP A 11 -1.49 -18.99 7.67
C ASP A 11 -1.56 -18.24 6.35
N ASN A 12 -2.68 -17.56 6.10
CA ASN A 12 -2.99 -16.81 4.88
C ASN A 12 -2.78 -15.30 5.02
N LEU A 13 -2.02 -14.84 6.02
CA LEU A 13 -1.89 -13.40 6.28
C LEU A 13 -1.45 -12.59 5.06
N HIS A 14 -0.60 -13.16 4.20
CA HIS A 14 -0.07 -12.48 3.02
C HIS A 14 -0.53 -13.12 1.70
N ALA A 15 -1.51 -14.03 1.75
CA ALA A 15 -2.02 -14.65 0.54
C ALA A 15 -2.76 -13.64 -0.34
N ASN A 16 -2.41 -13.55 -1.62
CA ASN A 16 -3.05 -12.65 -2.59
C ASN A 16 -3.66 -13.39 -3.80
N ASP A 17 -3.84 -14.68 -3.70
CA ASP A 17 -4.41 -15.54 -4.75
C ASP A 17 -5.88 -15.20 -5.07
N TYR A 18 -6.58 -14.54 -4.17
CA TYR A 18 -7.95 -14.06 -4.32
C TYR A 18 -8.06 -12.61 -4.86
N ASP A 19 -6.95 -11.87 -4.93
CA ASP A 19 -6.89 -10.49 -5.44
C ASP A 19 -5.54 -10.22 -6.13
N GLY A 20 -5.42 -10.58 -7.39
CA GLY A 20 -4.19 -10.42 -8.18
C GLY A 20 -3.76 -8.97 -8.43
N GLN A 21 -4.58 -7.97 -8.06
CA GLN A 21 -4.25 -6.55 -8.18
C GLN A 21 -3.49 -6.02 -6.96
N ARG A 22 -3.51 -6.77 -5.85
CA ARG A 22 -2.83 -6.41 -4.61
C ARG A 22 -1.70 -7.41 -4.33
N PHE A 23 -0.78 -7.00 -3.50
CA PHE A 23 0.17 -7.85 -2.78
C PHE A 23 0.23 -7.35 -1.34
N TYR A 24 0.81 -8.13 -0.45
CA TYR A 24 0.91 -7.74 0.94
C TYR A 24 2.36 -7.77 1.37
N CYS A 25 2.86 -6.59 1.77
CA CYS A 25 4.26 -6.41 2.18
C CYS A 25 4.40 -5.99 3.65
N GLY A 26 3.30 -5.99 4.41
CA GLY A 26 3.33 -5.71 5.84
C GLY A 26 4.02 -6.81 6.64
N PRO A 27 4.22 -6.61 7.94
CA PRO A 27 4.88 -7.57 8.80
C PRO A 27 4.00 -8.77 9.09
N TYR A 28 4.62 -9.91 9.40
CA TYR A 28 3.92 -10.99 10.05
C TYR A 28 3.43 -10.52 11.42
N SER A 29 2.13 -10.35 11.59
CA SER A 29 1.54 -9.71 12.78
C SER A 29 0.20 -10.33 13.18
N GLY A 30 -0.42 -9.80 14.25
CA GLY A 30 -1.71 -10.28 14.74
C GLY A 30 -1.65 -11.64 15.43
N ARG A 31 -0.46 -12.14 15.75
CA ARG A 31 -0.22 -13.41 16.45
C ARG A 31 0.56 -13.15 17.72
N PRO A 32 0.10 -13.67 18.90
CA PRO A 32 0.86 -13.57 20.15
C PRO A 32 2.08 -14.49 20.09
N LEU A 33 3.16 -14.13 20.79
CA LEU A 33 4.37 -14.95 20.84
C LEU A 33 4.14 -16.33 21.45
N GLU A 34 3.19 -16.44 22.36
CA GLU A 34 2.79 -17.67 23.05
C GLU A 34 2.28 -18.73 22.07
N LEU A 35 1.72 -18.30 20.92
CA LEU A 35 1.26 -19.22 19.87
C LEU A 35 2.35 -20.22 19.46
N ARG A 36 3.61 -19.81 19.47
CA ARG A 36 4.75 -20.67 19.07
C ARG A 36 4.88 -21.93 19.92
N SER A 37 4.47 -21.87 21.20
CA SER A 37 4.50 -23.05 22.11
C SER A 37 3.26 -23.94 21.95
N GLU A 38 2.21 -23.44 21.30
CA GLU A 38 0.93 -24.14 21.12
C GLU A 38 0.81 -24.86 19.78
N ILE A 39 1.72 -24.59 18.84
CA ILE A 39 1.70 -25.13 17.47
C ILE A 39 2.98 -25.90 17.15
N GLN A 40 2.88 -26.84 16.22
CA GLN A 40 4.03 -27.59 15.72
C GLN A 40 4.85 -26.77 14.69
N GLY A 41 4.21 -25.83 14.00
CA GLY A 41 4.83 -24.99 13.00
C GLY A 41 3.80 -24.18 12.21
N ILE A 42 4.31 -23.34 11.30
CA ILE A 42 3.52 -22.47 10.43
C ILE A 42 3.82 -22.83 8.97
N LEU A 43 2.77 -23.12 8.20
CA LEU A 43 2.78 -23.14 6.75
C LEU A 43 2.28 -21.79 6.27
N HIS A 44 3.19 -20.93 5.91
CA HIS A 44 2.85 -19.60 5.42
C HIS A 44 2.41 -19.68 3.94
N ASN A 45 1.18 -19.22 3.64
CA ASN A 45 0.69 -18.99 2.29
C ASN A 45 1.01 -17.53 1.92
N PRO A 46 2.04 -17.27 1.09
CA PRO A 46 2.53 -15.93 0.79
C PRO A 46 1.86 -15.32 -0.44
N ASN A 47 2.37 -14.16 -0.89
CA ASN A 47 2.04 -13.65 -2.23
C ASN A 47 2.46 -14.63 -3.32
N ASN A 48 1.70 -14.65 -4.43
CA ASN A 48 1.99 -15.50 -5.59
C ASN A 48 3.35 -15.18 -6.24
N GLU A 49 3.75 -13.90 -6.22
CA GLU A 49 5.03 -13.46 -6.76
C GLU A 49 6.14 -13.58 -5.70
N ALA A 50 7.06 -14.51 -5.92
CA ALA A 50 8.08 -14.86 -4.92
C ALA A 50 8.90 -13.65 -4.40
N LEU A 51 9.26 -12.70 -5.30
CA LEU A 51 10.06 -11.53 -4.93
C LEU A 51 9.33 -10.54 -4.01
N LEU A 52 8.00 -10.57 -3.98
CA LEU A 52 7.20 -9.72 -3.10
C LEU A 52 7.08 -10.27 -1.68
N ASN A 53 7.68 -11.43 -1.42
CA ASN A 53 7.64 -12.08 -0.11
C ASN A 53 8.88 -11.80 0.77
N PHE A 54 9.78 -10.92 0.33
CA PHE A 54 10.97 -10.61 1.13
C PHE A 54 10.60 -10.13 2.53
N VAL A 55 9.77 -9.10 2.63
CA VAL A 55 9.34 -8.53 3.92
C VAL A 55 8.46 -9.50 4.72
N PRO A 56 7.42 -10.14 4.15
CA PRO A 56 6.66 -11.20 4.82
C PRO A 56 7.54 -12.28 5.45
N TRP A 57 8.49 -12.83 4.71
CA TRP A 57 9.33 -13.91 5.21
C TRP A 57 10.38 -13.46 6.24
N LYS A 58 10.97 -12.30 6.02
CA LYS A 58 11.90 -11.71 6.98
C LYS A 58 11.23 -11.48 8.33
N THR A 59 10.05 -10.85 8.33
CA THR A 59 9.30 -10.55 9.55
C THR A 59 8.71 -11.80 10.22
N LEU A 60 8.31 -12.82 9.43
CA LEU A 60 7.96 -14.14 9.97
C LEU A 60 9.16 -14.80 10.68
N SER A 61 10.34 -14.74 10.06
CA SER A 61 11.57 -15.23 10.68
C SER A 61 11.86 -14.51 11.99
N ASP A 62 11.74 -13.19 12.01
CA ASP A 62 11.94 -12.38 13.22
C ASP A 62 10.93 -12.74 14.33
N PHE A 63 9.65 -12.95 13.97
CA PHE A 63 8.62 -13.44 14.89
C PHE A 63 8.99 -14.81 15.50
N ILE A 64 9.44 -15.75 14.67
CA ILE A 64 9.81 -17.09 15.13
C ILE A 64 10.99 -17.04 16.10
N HIS A 65 11.96 -16.16 15.87
CA HIS A 65 13.18 -16.05 16.66
C HIS A 65 13.12 -15.00 17.79
N ALA A 66 12.02 -14.26 17.92
CA ALA A 66 11.84 -13.27 18.98
C ALA A 66 11.95 -13.92 20.37
N LYS A 67 12.71 -13.32 21.30
CA LYS A 67 12.94 -13.91 22.63
C LYS A 67 11.81 -13.63 23.61
N ALA A 68 11.52 -12.36 23.88
CA ALA A 68 10.55 -11.95 24.90
C ALA A 68 9.53 -10.93 24.38
N THR A 69 9.91 -10.13 23.42
CA THR A 69 9.06 -9.07 22.86
C THR A 69 9.06 -9.16 21.34
N TRP A 70 7.97 -8.76 20.75
CA TRP A 70 7.77 -8.69 19.31
C TRP A 70 7.14 -7.36 18.94
N ASN A 71 7.81 -6.59 18.08
CA ASN A 71 7.29 -5.35 17.50
C ASN A 71 7.20 -5.52 15.98
N PRO A 72 6.00 -5.81 15.43
CA PRO A 72 5.83 -6.02 14.00
C PRO A 72 6.27 -4.83 13.15
N ARG A 73 5.96 -3.59 13.59
CA ARG A 73 6.31 -2.38 12.82
C ARG A 73 7.82 -2.16 12.74
N GLU A 74 8.53 -2.37 13.83
CA GLU A 74 9.99 -2.25 13.85
C GLU A 74 10.64 -3.30 12.94
N SER A 75 10.19 -4.56 13.03
CA SER A 75 10.66 -5.63 12.14
C SER A 75 10.37 -5.32 10.67
N TYR A 76 9.19 -4.76 10.37
CA TYR A 76 8.84 -4.31 9.03
C TYR A 76 9.80 -3.24 8.50
N LEU A 77 10.08 -2.20 9.28
CA LEU A 77 10.98 -1.12 8.87
C LEU A 77 12.40 -1.63 8.62
N ASN A 78 12.90 -2.54 9.46
CA ASN A 78 14.19 -3.20 9.26
C ASN A 78 14.18 -4.06 7.97
N ALA A 79 13.11 -4.82 7.74
CA ALA A 79 12.97 -5.61 6.53
C ALA A 79 12.86 -4.76 5.27
N MET A 80 12.16 -3.60 5.32
CA MET A 80 12.10 -2.64 4.21
C MET A 80 13.48 -2.04 3.90
N ASN A 81 14.26 -1.72 4.93
CA ASN A 81 15.63 -1.24 4.76
C ASN A 81 16.50 -2.30 4.07
N ASP A 82 16.40 -3.56 4.48
CA ASP A 82 17.16 -4.65 3.84
C ASP A 82 16.68 -4.90 2.38
N TRP A 83 15.39 -4.77 2.13
CA TRP A 83 14.80 -4.97 0.79
C TRP A 83 15.13 -3.83 -0.17
N HIS A 84 15.36 -2.63 0.36
CA HIS A 84 15.65 -1.41 -0.39
C HIS A 84 16.79 -1.60 -1.40
N ALA A 85 17.81 -2.37 -1.07
CA ALA A 85 18.91 -2.69 -1.99
C ALA A 85 18.48 -3.38 -3.30
N SER A 86 17.26 -3.97 -3.34
CA SER A 86 16.70 -4.57 -4.57
C SER A 86 16.04 -3.56 -5.51
N PHE A 87 15.95 -2.29 -5.09
CA PHE A 87 15.27 -1.22 -5.82
C PHE A 87 16.24 -0.25 -6.52
N GLU A 88 17.41 -0.75 -6.92
CA GLU A 88 18.29 0.01 -7.80
C GLU A 88 17.56 0.38 -9.10
N SER A 89 17.66 1.65 -9.49
CA SER A 89 16.96 2.22 -10.65
C SER A 89 17.95 2.86 -11.61
N ALA A 90 17.79 2.61 -12.91
CA ALA A 90 18.51 3.30 -13.98
C ALA A 90 18.03 4.77 -14.17
N GLY A 91 16.90 5.13 -13.56
CA GLY A 91 16.36 6.50 -13.56
C GLY A 91 16.76 7.28 -12.31
N SER A 92 15.78 7.74 -11.56
CA SER A 92 16.01 8.43 -10.28
C SER A 92 16.19 7.43 -9.13
N PRO A 93 17.04 7.70 -8.14
CA PRO A 93 17.10 6.89 -6.93
C PRO A 93 15.73 6.79 -6.25
N ILE A 94 15.43 5.63 -5.70
CA ILE A 94 14.25 5.41 -4.87
C ILE A 94 14.68 5.52 -3.42
N ASP A 95 14.15 6.50 -2.69
CA ASP A 95 14.45 6.67 -1.28
C ASP A 95 13.73 5.62 -0.42
N LEU A 96 14.36 5.23 0.71
CA LEU A 96 13.78 4.27 1.64
C LEU A 96 12.41 4.73 2.18
N GLU A 97 12.27 6.02 2.47
CA GLU A 97 11.00 6.58 2.97
C GLU A 97 9.88 6.48 1.94
N ASP A 98 10.19 6.63 0.64
CA ASP A 98 9.23 6.47 -0.45
C ASP A 98 8.85 4.99 -0.62
N LEU A 99 9.82 4.09 -0.47
CA LEU A 99 9.57 2.66 -0.49
C LEU A 99 8.70 2.21 0.70
N VAL A 100 8.92 2.78 1.89
CA VAL A 100 8.07 2.52 3.08
C VAL A 100 6.65 3.03 2.83
N LEU A 101 6.47 4.22 2.27
CA LEU A 101 5.16 4.76 1.92
C LEU A 101 4.44 3.86 0.91
N LEU A 102 5.14 3.37 -0.12
CA LEU A 102 4.59 2.41 -1.08
C LEU A 102 4.19 1.10 -0.39
N GLY A 103 5.07 0.54 0.44
CA GLY A 103 4.80 -0.68 1.18
C GLY A 103 3.61 -0.54 2.14
N ASP A 104 3.46 0.62 2.77
CA ASP A 104 2.32 0.93 3.64
C ASP A 104 0.99 0.97 2.88
N CYS A 105 0.99 1.28 1.57
CA CYS A 105 -0.20 1.18 0.71
C CYS A 105 -0.61 -0.28 0.41
N PHE A 106 0.30 -1.23 0.58
CA PHE A 106 0.11 -2.67 0.38
C PHE A 106 0.42 -3.46 1.65
N TYR A 107 0.07 -2.93 2.81
CA TYR A 107 0.53 -3.44 4.10
C TYR A 107 -0.04 -4.83 4.42
N LEU A 108 -1.31 -4.92 4.76
CA LEU A 108 -2.02 -6.16 5.06
C LEU A 108 -3.42 -6.16 4.40
N PRO A 109 -4.12 -7.29 4.33
CA PRO A 109 -5.42 -7.37 3.66
C PRO A 109 -6.44 -6.33 4.11
N GLU A 110 -6.54 -6.08 5.41
CA GLU A 110 -7.54 -5.20 6.02
C GLU A 110 -6.93 -3.95 6.67
N GLU A 111 -5.61 -3.74 6.51
CA GLU A 111 -4.90 -2.68 7.20
C GLU A 111 -3.87 -2.02 6.29
N GLU A 112 -3.84 -0.70 6.22
CA GLU A 112 -2.74 0.08 5.67
C GLU A 112 -1.73 0.41 6.76
N GLY A 113 -0.45 0.55 6.36
CA GLY A 113 0.58 1.06 7.25
C GLY A 113 0.37 2.54 7.61
N SER A 114 1.11 3.02 8.59
CA SER A 114 0.91 4.36 9.20
C SER A 114 0.99 5.50 8.19
N GLU A 115 1.93 5.45 7.25
CA GLU A 115 2.13 6.51 6.25
C GLU A 115 0.97 6.56 5.25
N ALA A 116 0.54 5.39 4.74
CA ALA A 116 -0.61 5.31 3.83
C ALA A 116 -1.92 5.70 4.52
N ALA A 117 -2.12 5.28 5.76
CA ALA A 117 -3.28 5.69 6.55
C ALA A 117 -3.32 7.21 6.79
N GLN A 118 -2.15 7.84 7.00
CA GLN A 118 -2.06 9.30 7.13
C GLN A 118 -2.32 9.99 5.79
N LEU A 119 -1.78 9.49 4.69
CA LEU A 119 -2.04 10.00 3.34
C LEU A 119 -3.54 9.97 3.03
N PHE A 120 -4.23 8.86 3.35
CA PHE A 120 -5.66 8.73 3.15
C PHE A 120 -6.45 9.76 3.98
N ARG A 121 -6.14 9.91 5.27
CA ARG A 121 -6.78 10.93 6.13
C ARG A 121 -6.57 12.35 5.57
N ASN A 122 -5.38 12.66 5.09
CA ASN A 122 -5.08 13.97 4.50
C ASN A 122 -5.89 14.22 3.22
N ALA A 123 -6.04 13.20 2.36
CA ALA A 123 -6.89 13.27 1.16
C ALA A 123 -8.36 13.52 1.51
N GLU A 124 -8.88 12.76 2.47
CA GLU A 124 -10.26 12.88 2.94
C GLU A 124 -10.54 14.27 3.53
N GLN A 125 -9.67 14.75 4.43
CA GLN A 125 -9.79 16.09 5.03
C GLN A 125 -9.74 17.19 3.97
N TRP A 126 -8.84 17.08 2.99
CA TRP A 126 -8.77 18.03 1.88
C TRP A 126 -10.05 18.01 1.04
N LEU A 127 -10.53 16.84 0.61
CA LEU A 127 -11.69 16.73 -0.26
C LEU A 127 -13.00 17.17 0.43
N LYS A 128 -13.13 16.97 1.74
CA LYS A 128 -14.28 17.43 2.56
C LYS A 128 -14.15 18.88 3.03
N ALA A 129 -12.99 19.52 2.90
CA ALA A 129 -12.78 20.89 3.39
C ALA A 129 -13.63 21.91 2.60
N PRO A 130 -14.17 22.95 3.25
CA PRO A 130 -14.83 24.05 2.57
C PRO A 130 -13.84 24.82 1.66
N LEU A 131 -14.35 25.43 0.58
CA LEU A 131 -13.54 26.05 -0.47
C LEU A 131 -12.48 27.03 0.07
N ASN A 132 -12.84 27.85 1.05
CA ASN A 132 -11.94 28.85 1.64
C ASN A 132 -10.80 28.23 2.48
N LYS A 133 -10.86 26.93 2.82
CA LYS A 133 -9.84 26.19 3.58
C LYS A 133 -9.14 25.09 2.76
N LYS A 134 -9.59 24.81 1.54
CA LYS A 134 -9.04 23.74 0.67
C LYS A 134 -7.53 23.77 0.58
N GLN A 135 -6.92 24.94 0.39
CA GLN A 135 -5.47 25.07 0.23
C GLN A 135 -4.68 24.67 1.49
N VAL A 136 -5.24 24.92 2.68
CA VAL A 136 -4.59 24.54 3.96
C VAL A 136 -4.55 23.02 4.11
N PHE A 137 -5.66 22.35 3.80
CA PHE A 137 -5.79 20.91 3.91
C PHE A 137 -5.12 20.17 2.72
N TYR A 138 -4.90 20.83 1.60
CA TYR A 138 -4.18 20.24 0.46
C TYR A 138 -2.69 20.03 0.71
N ARG A 139 -2.02 20.94 1.43
CA ARG A 139 -0.58 20.87 1.67
C ARG A 139 -0.10 19.54 2.29
N PRO A 140 -0.75 19.03 3.37
CA PRO A 140 -0.34 17.76 3.98
C PRO A 140 -0.57 16.54 3.07
N PHE A 141 -1.49 16.64 2.10
CA PHE A 141 -1.74 15.60 1.10
C PHE A 141 -0.75 15.68 -0.06
N GLN A 142 -0.45 16.88 -0.54
CA GLN A 142 0.27 17.09 -1.81
C GLN A 142 1.64 16.43 -1.85
N GLU A 143 2.43 16.60 -0.82
CA GLU A 143 3.81 16.12 -0.79
C GLU A 143 3.87 14.59 -0.80
N PRO A 144 3.25 13.85 0.14
CA PRO A 144 3.29 12.40 0.12
C PRO A 144 2.59 11.79 -1.11
N ALA A 145 1.52 12.41 -1.64
CA ALA A 145 0.88 11.98 -2.88
C ALA A 145 1.82 12.12 -4.09
N THR A 146 2.61 13.19 -4.14
CA THR A 146 3.60 13.39 -5.20
C THR A 146 4.72 12.37 -5.12
N ARG A 147 5.24 12.10 -3.93
CA ARG A 147 6.26 11.06 -3.69
C ARG A 147 5.74 9.69 -4.11
N LEU A 148 4.54 9.32 -3.67
CA LEU A 148 3.92 8.03 -4.01
C LEU A 148 3.71 7.88 -5.53
N ARG A 149 3.22 8.91 -6.22
CA ARG A 149 3.12 8.92 -7.68
C ARG A 149 4.48 8.72 -8.34
N ASN A 150 5.51 9.40 -7.84
CA ASN A 150 6.86 9.37 -8.42
C ASN A 150 7.49 7.98 -8.25
N ILE A 151 7.44 7.37 -7.06
CA ILE A 151 7.97 6.02 -6.87
C ILE A 151 7.22 5.00 -7.75
N CYS A 152 5.90 5.07 -7.85
CA CYS A 152 5.14 4.21 -8.75
C CYS A 152 5.54 4.40 -10.22
N ALA A 153 5.87 5.63 -10.64
CA ALA A 153 6.38 5.90 -11.99
C ALA A 153 7.80 5.35 -12.17
N GLU A 154 8.64 5.42 -11.14
CA GLU A 154 10.04 4.97 -11.19
C GLU A 154 10.19 3.44 -11.24
N ILE A 155 9.19 2.67 -10.82
CA ILE A 155 9.18 1.20 -10.90
C ILE A 155 9.54 0.69 -12.32
N VAL A 156 9.21 1.43 -13.37
CA VAL A 156 9.54 1.04 -14.77
C VAL A 156 11.05 1.01 -15.03
N ASN A 157 11.81 1.78 -14.27
CA ASN A 157 13.26 1.95 -14.42
C ASN A 157 14.07 1.00 -13.53
N LEU A 158 13.43 0.13 -12.74
CA LEU A 158 14.14 -0.83 -11.90
C LEU A 158 15.09 -1.70 -12.73
N GLU A 159 16.35 -1.82 -12.30
CA GLU A 159 17.34 -2.70 -12.90
C GLU A 159 16.94 -4.17 -12.72
N ASN A 160 16.38 -4.53 -11.57
CA ASN A 160 15.81 -5.85 -11.33
C ASN A 160 14.51 -6.03 -12.13
N ARG A 161 14.62 -6.55 -13.36
CA ARG A 161 13.48 -6.74 -14.28
C ARG A 161 12.43 -7.74 -13.77
N HIS A 162 12.80 -8.69 -12.92
CA HIS A 162 11.84 -9.60 -12.29
C HIS A 162 11.01 -8.88 -11.22
N LEU A 163 11.65 -8.01 -10.43
CA LEU A 163 10.94 -7.19 -9.45
C LEU A 163 10.02 -6.17 -10.15
N PHE A 164 10.50 -5.52 -11.23
CA PHE A 164 9.64 -4.70 -12.09
C PHE A 164 8.40 -5.48 -12.56
N SER A 165 8.57 -6.67 -13.11
CA SER A 165 7.46 -7.50 -13.61
C SER A 165 6.44 -7.85 -12.53
N ALA A 166 6.89 -8.07 -11.30
CA ALA A 166 6.03 -8.37 -10.15
C ALA A 166 5.23 -7.15 -9.66
N LEU A 167 5.82 -5.94 -9.73
CA LEU A 167 5.27 -4.72 -9.11
C LEU A 167 4.48 -3.83 -10.07
N HIS A 168 4.93 -3.66 -11.33
CA HIS A 168 4.47 -2.55 -12.16
C HIS A 168 2.95 -2.51 -12.36
N ARG A 169 2.31 -3.67 -12.54
CA ARG A 169 0.86 -3.73 -12.71
C ARG A 169 0.11 -3.39 -11.43
N LYS A 170 0.65 -3.78 -10.27
CA LYS A 170 0.04 -3.56 -8.96
C LYS A 170 0.16 -2.08 -8.53
N THR A 171 1.25 -1.42 -8.91
CA THR A 171 1.50 -0.01 -8.59
C THR A 171 0.90 0.96 -9.60
N TRP A 172 0.52 0.48 -10.79
CA TRP A 172 -0.04 1.33 -11.84
C TRP A 172 -1.32 2.04 -11.42
N ASP A 173 -2.29 1.31 -10.90
CA ASP A 173 -3.57 1.89 -10.49
C ASP A 173 -3.40 2.88 -9.33
N LEU A 174 -2.48 2.61 -8.41
CA LEU A 174 -2.15 3.54 -7.33
C LEU A 174 -1.54 4.84 -7.88
N ARG A 175 -0.66 4.76 -8.87
CA ARG A 175 -0.11 5.91 -9.58
C ARG A 175 -1.22 6.73 -10.22
N GLU A 176 -2.14 6.09 -10.95
CA GLU A 176 -3.23 6.77 -11.65
C GLU A 176 -4.19 7.46 -10.66
N GLU A 177 -4.49 6.84 -9.50
CA GLU A 177 -5.29 7.50 -8.46
C GLU A 177 -4.57 8.75 -7.90
N MET A 178 -3.25 8.68 -7.68
CA MET A 178 -2.48 9.85 -7.25
C MET A 178 -2.47 10.94 -8.30
N GLU A 179 -2.25 10.62 -9.57
CA GLU A 179 -2.28 11.60 -10.66
C GLU A 179 -3.65 12.24 -10.82
N LEU A 180 -4.73 11.47 -10.70
CA LEU A 180 -6.10 11.94 -10.74
C LEU A 180 -6.37 12.98 -9.64
N LEU A 181 -6.02 12.66 -8.39
CA LEU A 181 -6.23 13.56 -7.24
C LEU A 181 -5.35 14.82 -7.32
N LEU A 182 -4.08 14.68 -7.73
CA LEU A 182 -3.18 15.82 -7.91
C LEU A 182 -3.64 16.75 -9.04
N THR A 183 -4.15 16.19 -10.12
CA THR A 183 -4.71 16.96 -11.26
C THR A 183 -5.99 17.66 -10.83
N PHE A 184 -6.87 16.99 -10.11
CA PHE A 184 -8.08 17.59 -9.53
C PHE A 184 -7.75 18.80 -8.66
N ALA A 185 -6.71 18.69 -7.81
CA ALA A 185 -6.26 19.81 -6.99
C ALA A 185 -5.75 21.00 -7.79
N LYS A 186 -5.02 20.76 -8.88
CA LYS A 186 -4.55 21.82 -9.78
C LYS A 186 -5.72 22.54 -10.46
N GLN A 187 -6.71 21.80 -10.94
CA GLN A 187 -7.90 22.37 -11.57
C GLN A 187 -8.72 23.19 -10.58
N MET A 188 -9.00 22.67 -9.38
CA MET A 188 -9.71 23.42 -8.33
C MET A 188 -9.03 24.72 -7.93
N LYS A 189 -7.70 24.80 -8.05
CA LYS A 189 -6.94 26.03 -7.79
C LYS A 189 -7.15 27.08 -8.88
N SER A 190 -7.25 26.64 -10.14
CA SER A 190 -7.44 27.51 -11.31
C SER A 190 -8.90 27.92 -11.48
N ASP A 191 -9.83 26.99 -11.29
CA ASP A 191 -11.26 27.17 -11.39
C ASP A 191 -11.97 26.24 -10.38
N PRO A 192 -12.43 26.79 -9.23
CA PRO A 192 -13.14 26.02 -8.21
C PRO A 192 -14.46 25.40 -8.67
N THR A 193 -15.01 25.84 -9.80
CA THR A 193 -16.24 25.31 -10.40
C THR A 193 -15.95 24.27 -11.48
N SER A 194 -14.69 24.09 -11.86
CA SER A 194 -14.28 23.14 -12.87
C SER A 194 -14.52 21.70 -12.43
N GLN A 195 -14.92 20.89 -13.37
CA GLN A 195 -15.08 19.45 -13.18
C GLN A 195 -13.90 18.73 -13.81
N LEU A 196 -13.22 17.88 -13.03
CA LEU A 196 -12.16 17.04 -13.56
C LEU A 196 -12.77 16.03 -14.54
N ARG A 197 -12.21 15.93 -15.74
CA ARG A 197 -12.48 14.85 -16.70
C ARG A 197 -11.23 14.01 -16.86
N SER A 198 -11.40 12.71 -16.84
CA SER A 198 -10.32 11.74 -17.05
C SER A 198 -10.87 10.50 -17.75
N ASP A 199 -10.11 9.98 -18.68
CA ASP A 199 -10.40 8.69 -19.33
C ASP A 199 -9.95 7.50 -18.47
N TYR A 200 -9.35 7.76 -17.31
CA TYR A 200 -8.95 6.70 -16.38
C TYR A 200 -10.16 6.07 -15.72
N HIS A 201 -10.27 4.78 -15.91
CA HIS A 201 -11.24 3.92 -15.23
C HIS A 201 -10.50 2.89 -14.39
N LEU A 202 -10.87 2.77 -13.12
CA LEU A 202 -10.34 1.72 -12.27
C LEU A 202 -10.73 0.34 -12.83
N PRO A 203 -9.78 -0.47 -13.30
CA PRO A 203 -10.09 -1.76 -13.90
C PRO A 203 -10.53 -2.77 -12.84
N GLY A 204 -11.64 -3.43 -13.09
CA GLY A 204 -12.10 -4.55 -12.27
C GLY A 204 -12.56 -4.16 -10.88
N THR A 205 -12.64 -5.16 -10.01
CA THR A 205 -13.13 -5.00 -8.64
C THR A 205 -11.99 -5.22 -7.67
N TYR A 206 -11.55 -4.15 -7.01
CA TYR A 206 -10.65 -4.24 -5.86
C TYR A 206 -11.42 -4.77 -4.64
N ARG A 207 -10.81 -5.68 -3.90
CA ARG A 207 -11.34 -6.19 -2.62
C ARG A 207 -10.76 -5.40 -1.43
N GLY A 208 -10.86 -4.07 -1.49
CA GLY A 208 -10.32 -3.17 -0.48
C GLY A 208 -8.94 -2.60 -0.83
N GLY A 209 -8.20 -2.15 0.19
CA GLY A 209 -6.88 -1.54 0.06
C GLY A 209 -6.91 -0.09 -0.38
N MET A 210 -5.72 0.52 -0.48
CA MET A 210 -5.55 1.96 -0.65
C MET A 210 -6.19 2.50 -1.95
N VAL A 211 -6.05 1.79 -3.07
CA VAL A 211 -6.63 2.20 -4.37
C VAL A 211 -8.15 2.32 -4.27
N SER A 212 -8.81 1.31 -3.70
CA SER A 212 -10.27 1.31 -3.50
C SER A 212 -10.73 2.43 -2.56
N LYS A 213 -9.99 2.65 -1.46
CA LYS A 213 -10.29 3.72 -0.49
C LYS A 213 -10.16 5.11 -1.11
N LEU A 214 -9.10 5.37 -1.87
CA LEU A 214 -8.90 6.65 -2.55
C LEU A 214 -9.98 6.90 -3.61
N ARG A 215 -10.29 5.88 -4.39
CA ARG A 215 -11.37 5.96 -5.38
C ARG A 215 -12.72 6.25 -4.72
N GLY A 216 -12.99 5.73 -3.53
CA GLY A 216 -14.19 6.00 -2.76
C GLY A 216 -14.34 7.45 -2.29
N LEU A 217 -13.29 8.28 -2.38
CA LEU A 217 -13.34 9.71 -2.05
C LEU A 217 -13.90 10.58 -3.20
N ILE A 218 -13.95 10.05 -4.41
CA ILE A 218 -14.42 10.75 -5.61
C ILE A 218 -15.44 9.90 -6.36
N GLU A 219 -16.47 10.55 -6.91
CA GLU A 219 -17.51 9.91 -7.71
C GLU A 219 -17.38 10.34 -9.17
N GLN A 220 -17.46 9.38 -10.10
CA GLN A 220 -17.53 9.66 -11.51
C GLN A 220 -19.00 9.83 -11.94
N ARG A 221 -19.33 10.95 -12.53
CA ARG A 221 -20.66 11.23 -13.08
C ARG A 221 -20.83 10.61 -14.48
N SER A 222 -22.07 10.55 -14.93
CA SER A 222 -22.43 10.02 -16.25
C SER A 222 -21.82 10.77 -17.43
N ASP A 223 -21.41 12.04 -17.23
CA ASP A 223 -20.74 12.87 -18.24
C ASP A 223 -19.21 12.69 -18.24
N GLY A 224 -18.69 11.76 -17.43
CA GLY A 224 -17.25 11.48 -17.27
C GLY A 224 -16.51 12.42 -16.33
N SER A 225 -17.21 13.39 -15.69
CA SER A 225 -16.59 14.25 -14.69
C SER A 225 -16.47 13.58 -13.32
N PHE A 226 -15.51 14.03 -12.51
CA PHE A 226 -15.29 13.57 -11.14
C PHE A 226 -15.63 14.68 -10.14
N ILE A 227 -16.28 14.28 -9.04
CA ILE A 227 -16.59 15.14 -7.90
C ILE A 227 -16.22 14.45 -6.58
N PRO A 228 -15.86 15.19 -5.53
CA PRO A 228 -15.72 14.62 -4.19
C PRO A 228 -17.04 14.03 -3.70
N VAL A 229 -16.95 12.88 -3.05
CA VAL A 229 -18.07 12.29 -2.29
C VAL A 229 -18.27 13.14 -1.03
N THR A 230 -19.48 13.65 -0.83
CA THR A 230 -19.85 14.52 0.32
C THR A 230 -20.38 13.70 1.48
#